data_715eaf35626f4c2abcb11a856cfd6dc5
#
_entry.id   715eaf35626f4c2abcb11a856cfd6dc5
#
_cell.length_a   1.000
_cell.length_b   1.000
_cell.length_c   1.000
_cell.angle_alpha   90.00
_cell.angle_beta   90.00
_cell.angle_gamma   90.00
#
_symmetry.space_group_name_H-M   'P 1'
#
loop_
_entity.id
_entity.type
_entity.pdbx_description
1 polymer ?
#
loop_
_entity_poly.entity_id
_entity_poly.type
_entity_poly.pdbx_seq_one_letter_code
_entity_poly.pdbx_strand_id
1 'polypeptide(L)'
;DEDSSGERVLETLENLLDKKDEVTTFDLLNSLSVKAIHIDLDGWIEVAKNWRSELNKQQKLISDLMSINQISAKNDTSKVIHFDIKESEYKLISLNVSHRNEPLNLEVWNPSFRENNRKNWILIMPGLGGDRNHFHWLARSLSHNGWPVVVLDHPGSDSLALEELVKGRLPLPGAEVIPDRVNDLDSVLKAKKSGKIDISAEKVVLMGHSLGALTAILASGVKID
;
A
#
# COMPACT_ATOMS: atom_id res chain seq x y z
N ASP A 1 25.01 19.79 -26.77
CA ASP A 1 23.94 18.81 -26.94
C ASP A 1 23.48 18.31 -25.57
N GLU A 2 22.96 19.25 -24.75
CA GLU A 2 22.44 18.97 -23.40
C GLU A 2 21.05 18.30 -23.43
N ASP A 3 20.36 18.35 -24.56
CA ASP A 3 18.97 17.89 -24.70
C ASP A 3 18.83 16.36 -24.95
N SER A 4 19.92 15.64 -25.21
CA SER A 4 19.88 14.22 -25.54
C SER A 4 20.13 13.27 -24.36
N SER A 5 20.36 13.77 -23.17
CA SER A 5 20.71 12.95 -22.00
C SER A 5 19.53 12.13 -21.49
N GLY A 6 18.35 12.70 -21.49
CA GLY A 6 17.12 12.01 -21.12
C GLY A 6 16.71 10.92 -22.12
N GLU A 7 16.83 11.21 -23.42
CA GLU A 7 16.56 10.24 -24.49
C GLU A 7 17.50 9.04 -24.42
N ARG A 8 18.80 9.27 -24.13
CA ARG A 8 19.78 8.18 -23.95
C ARG A 8 19.47 7.30 -22.75
N VAL A 9 19.00 7.89 -21.67
CA VAL A 9 18.57 7.12 -20.49
C VAL A 9 17.38 6.24 -20.83
N LEU A 10 16.37 6.80 -21.51
CA LEU A 10 15.19 6.06 -21.96
C LEU A 10 15.56 4.95 -22.95
N GLU A 11 16.35 5.25 -23.98
CA GLU A 11 16.83 4.26 -24.95
C GLU A 11 17.62 3.13 -24.29
N THR A 12 18.48 3.47 -23.31
CA THR A 12 19.25 2.47 -22.56
C THR A 12 18.33 1.61 -21.71
N LEU A 13 17.31 2.20 -21.08
CA LEU A 13 16.31 1.48 -20.29
C LEU A 13 15.47 0.54 -21.17
N GLU A 14 14.98 1.01 -22.31
CA GLU A 14 14.24 0.19 -23.28
C GLU A 14 15.09 -1.00 -23.76
N ASN A 15 16.34 -0.75 -24.14
CA ASN A 15 17.27 -1.82 -24.54
C ASN A 15 17.59 -2.83 -23.44
N LEU A 16 17.52 -2.44 -22.17
CA LEU A 16 17.70 -3.35 -21.05
C LEU A 16 16.44 -4.17 -20.80
N LEU A 17 15.25 -3.55 -20.88
CA LEU A 17 13.96 -4.22 -20.72
C LEU A 17 13.70 -5.25 -21.81
N ASP A 18 14.19 -5.01 -23.04
CA ASP A 18 14.14 -5.99 -24.13
C ASP A 18 15.01 -7.24 -23.91
N LYS A 19 16.00 -7.13 -23.02
CA LYS A 19 17.00 -8.19 -22.77
C LYS A 19 16.84 -8.89 -21.42
N LYS A 20 16.14 -8.26 -20.50
CA LYS A 20 15.97 -8.73 -19.12
C LYS A 20 14.54 -8.50 -18.69
N ASP A 21 13.97 -9.49 -18.04
CA ASP A 21 12.64 -9.36 -17.43
C ASP A 21 12.60 -8.37 -16.26
N GLU A 22 13.76 -8.15 -15.63
CA GLU A 22 13.93 -7.20 -14.52
C GLU A 22 15.18 -6.34 -14.73
N VAL A 23 15.03 -5.03 -14.54
CA VAL A 23 16.11 -4.03 -14.68
C VAL A 23 16.28 -3.26 -13.38
N THR A 24 17.46 -3.34 -12.77
CA THR A 24 17.80 -2.57 -11.59
C THR A 24 18.37 -1.19 -11.96
N THR A 25 18.39 -0.27 -11.00
CA THR A 25 19.04 1.04 -11.17
C THR A 25 20.52 0.88 -11.48
N PHE A 26 21.21 -0.14 -10.90
CA PHE A 26 22.61 -0.43 -11.21
C PHE A 26 22.81 -0.95 -12.63
N ASP A 27 21.90 -1.77 -13.16
CA ASP A 27 21.94 -2.21 -14.54
C ASP A 27 21.88 -1.02 -15.49
N LEU A 28 20.97 -0.07 -15.23
CA LEU A 28 20.84 1.16 -16.00
C LEU A 28 22.13 1.99 -15.93
N LEU A 29 22.61 2.28 -14.71
CA LEU A 29 23.82 3.08 -14.51
C LEU A 29 25.06 2.46 -15.17
N ASN A 30 25.23 1.14 -15.07
CA ASN A 30 26.35 0.41 -15.67
C ASN A 30 26.26 0.33 -17.21
N SER A 31 25.04 0.43 -17.76
CA SER A 31 24.81 0.33 -19.22
C SER A 31 24.86 1.69 -19.90
N LEU A 32 24.79 2.78 -19.14
CA LEU A 32 25.00 4.12 -19.67
C LEU A 32 26.47 4.30 -20.05
N SER A 33 26.76 4.50 -21.33
CA SER A 33 28.12 4.71 -21.87
C SER A 33 28.67 6.11 -21.57
N VAL A 34 28.48 6.59 -20.33
CA VAL A 34 28.87 7.93 -19.88
C VAL A 34 29.75 7.85 -18.65
N LYS A 35 30.78 8.72 -18.59
CA LYS A 35 31.70 8.79 -17.46
C LYS A 35 31.11 9.55 -16.26
N ALA A 36 30.09 10.38 -16.49
CA ALA A 36 29.39 11.14 -15.48
C ALA A 36 27.95 11.40 -15.91
N ILE A 37 27.05 11.46 -14.95
CA ILE A 37 25.66 11.85 -15.15
C ILE A 37 25.50 13.24 -14.53
N HIS A 38 25.05 14.19 -15.32
CA HIS A 38 24.62 15.48 -14.81
C HIS A 38 23.17 15.41 -14.39
N ILE A 39 22.92 15.72 -13.13
CA ILE A 39 21.56 15.79 -12.58
C ILE A 39 21.17 17.26 -12.50
N ASP A 40 20.09 17.65 -13.14
CA ASP A 40 19.50 18.98 -13.00
C ASP A 40 18.82 19.09 -11.62
N LEU A 41 19.61 19.50 -10.62
CA LEU A 41 19.11 19.69 -9.27
C LEU A 41 18.09 20.84 -9.18
N ASP A 42 18.23 21.86 -10.01
CA ASP A 42 17.30 23.01 -10.00
C ASP A 42 15.93 22.58 -10.53
N GLY A 43 15.88 21.78 -11.59
CA GLY A 43 14.67 21.17 -12.10
C GLY A 43 14.00 20.23 -11.06
N TRP A 44 14.78 19.41 -10.38
CA TRP A 44 14.27 18.57 -9.30
C TRP A 44 13.72 19.37 -8.12
N ILE A 45 14.39 20.45 -7.74
CA ILE A 45 13.93 21.36 -6.69
C ILE A 45 12.62 22.04 -7.10
N GLU A 46 12.49 22.43 -8.36
CA GLU A 46 11.26 23.02 -8.87
C GLU A 46 10.10 22.03 -8.85
N VAL A 47 10.30 20.79 -9.31
CA VAL A 47 9.30 19.71 -9.22
C VAL A 47 8.89 19.48 -7.77
N ALA A 48 9.85 19.40 -6.85
CA ALA A 48 9.56 19.21 -5.42
C ALA A 48 8.77 20.38 -4.81
N LYS A 49 9.08 21.62 -5.20
CA LYS A 49 8.33 22.83 -4.78
C LYS A 49 6.91 22.81 -5.30
N ASN A 50 6.72 22.44 -6.57
CA ASN A 50 5.41 22.34 -7.20
C ASN A 50 4.57 21.26 -6.52
N TRP A 51 5.15 20.09 -6.24
CA TRP A 51 4.48 19.00 -5.52
C TRP A 51 4.09 19.42 -4.11
N ARG A 52 5.00 20.08 -3.38
CA ARG A 52 4.69 20.62 -2.04
C ARG A 52 3.57 21.66 -2.07
N SER A 53 3.55 22.53 -3.08
CA SER A 53 2.48 23.51 -3.28
C SER A 53 1.13 22.81 -3.49
N GLU A 54 1.11 21.75 -4.29
CA GLU A 54 -0.11 20.98 -4.55
C GLU A 54 -0.62 20.26 -3.29
N LEU A 55 0.27 19.63 -2.54
CA LEU A 55 -0.06 19.03 -1.24
C LEU A 55 -0.66 20.05 -0.26
N ASN A 56 -0.10 21.26 -0.21
CA ASN A 56 -0.64 22.33 0.64
C ASN A 56 -2.05 22.77 0.20
N LYS A 57 -2.33 22.81 -1.11
CA LYS A 57 -3.67 23.10 -1.63
C LYS A 57 -4.67 22.00 -1.22
N GLN A 58 -4.25 20.74 -1.33
CA GLN A 58 -5.07 19.60 -0.93
C GLN A 58 -5.36 19.63 0.58
N GLN A 59 -4.34 19.89 1.41
CA GLN A 59 -4.52 20.03 2.86
C GLN A 59 -5.48 21.16 3.21
N LYS A 60 -5.35 22.31 2.52
CA LYS A 60 -6.28 23.42 2.71
C LYS A 60 -7.70 23.04 2.33
N LEU A 61 -7.89 22.38 1.18
CA LEU A 61 -9.21 21.91 0.75
C LEU A 61 -9.84 20.95 1.78
N ILE A 62 -9.06 20.01 2.32
CA ILE A 62 -9.52 19.08 3.37
C ILE A 62 -9.93 19.87 4.60
N SER A 63 -9.10 20.83 5.05
CA SER A 63 -9.41 21.69 6.18
C SER A 63 -10.69 22.50 5.97
N ASP A 64 -10.87 23.08 4.79
CA ASP A 64 -12.06 23.85 4.43
C ASP A 64 -13.31 22.96 4.41
N LEU A 65 -13.20 21.74 3.85
CA LEU A 65 -14.30 20.76 3.86
C LEU A 65 -14.65 20.29 5.29
N MET A 66 -13.66 20.09 6.14
CA MET A 66 -13.87 19.76 7.56
C MET A 66 -14.54 20.90 8.31
N SER A 67 -14.24 22.15 7.98
CA SER A 67 -14.88 23.32 8.57
C SER A 67 -16.34 23.52 8.18
N ILE A 68 -16.67 23.17 6.91
CA ILE A 68 -18.04 23.22 6.40
C ILE A 68 -18.90 22.09 7.00
N ASN A 69 -18.29 20.90 7.13
CA ASN A 69 -18.92 19.74 7.75
C ASN A 69 -18.65 19.70 9.26
N GLN A 70 -18.80 20.80 9.98
CA GLN A 70 -18.95 20.74 11.44
C GLN A 70 -20.25 19.99 11.79
N ILE A 71 -20.27 18.72 11.42
CA ILE A 71 -21.03 17.74 12.18
C ILE A 71 -20.42 17.84 13.58
N SER A 72 -21.19 18.41 14.47
CA SER A 72 -20.88 18.51 15.88
C SER A 72 -20.54 17.11 16.41
N ALA A 73 -19.32 16.66 16.15
CA ALA A 73 -18.75 15.54 16.86
C ALA A 73 -18.53 16.07 18.28
N LYS A 74 -19.55 15.92 19.12
CA LYS A 74 -19.47 16.08 20.58
C LYS A 74 -18.51 15.07 21.22
N ASN A 75 -17.52 14.62 20.49
CA ASN A 75 -16.49 13.71 20.97
C ASN A 75 -15.22 14.52 21.12
N ASP A 76 -14.82 14.67 22.37
CA ASP A 76 -13.54 15.20 22.77
C ASP A 76 -12.40 14.44 22.08
N THR A 77 -12.00 14.93 20.89
CA THR A 77 -10.89 14.39 20.11
C THR A 77 -9.54 14.85 20.62
N SER A 78 -9.50 15.60 21.73
CA SER A 78 -8.27 16.12 22.33
C SER A 78 -7.41 15.05 23.01
N LYS A 79 -7.92 13.85 23.22
CA LYS A 79 -7.11 12.72 23.67
C LYS A 79 -6.35 12.15 22.48
N VAL A 80 -5.10 12.57 22.32
CA VAL A 80 -4.11 11.78 21.57
C VAL A 80 -4.04 10.42 22.26
N ILE A 81 -4.72 9.45 21.70
CA ILE A 81 -4.75 8.09 22.22
C ILE A 81 -3.40 7.48 21.84
N HIS A 82 -2.44 7.48 22.75
CA HIS A 82 -1.28 6.62 22.67
C HIS A 82 -1.78 5.18 22.77
N PHE A 83 -1.79 4.49 21.63
CA PHE A 83 -2.17 3.09 21.58
C PHE A 83 -0.97 2.22 21.95
N ASP A 84 -0.90 1.76 23.19
CA ASP A 84 -0.13 0.56 23.50
C ASP A 84 -0.89 -0.65 22.91
N ILE A 85 -0.51 -1.05 21.72
CA ILE A 85 -1.14 -2.17 21.02
C ILE A 85 -0.54 -3.46 21.57
N LYS A 86 -1.40 -4.27 22.19
CA LYS A 86 -1.01 -5.59 22.70
C LYS A 86 -1.22 -6.63 21.61
N GLU A 87 -0.26 -7.54 21.44
CA GLU A 87 -0.39 -8.67 20.51
C GLU A 87 -1.62 -9.55 20.78
N SER A 88 -2.18 -9.50 22.00
CA SER A 88 -3.43 -10.18 22.34
C SER A 88 -4.68 -9.60 21.70
N GLU A 89 -4.60 -8.44 21.06
CA GLU A 89 -5.74 -7.76 20.43
C GLU A 89 -6.05 -8.28 19.02
N TYR A 90 -5.11 -8.99 18.40
CA TYR A 90 -5.28 -9.57 17.08
C TYR A 90 -4.71 -10.99 16.99
N LYS A 91 -5.13 -11.72 15.98
CA LYS A 91 -4.61 -13.06 15.66
C LYS A 91 -3.79 -12.98 14.39
N LEU A 92 -2.56 -13.50 14.46
CA LEU A 92 -1.71 -13.68 13.28
C LEU A 92 -2.12 -14.95 12.54
N ILE A 93 -2.23 -14.84 11.22
CA ILE A 93 -2.48 -15.97 10.32
C ILE A 93 -1.48 -15.90 9.16
N SER A 94 -0.84 -17.02 8.86
CA SER A 94 -0.03 -17.21 7.66
C SER A 94 -0.76 -18.13 6.68
N LEU A 95 -0.93 -17.67 5.45
CA LEU A 95 -1.58 -18.42 4.38
C LEU A 95 -0.57 -18.77 3.30
N ASN A 96 -0.32 -20.07 3.11
CA ASN A 96 0.41 -20.53 1.93
C ASN A 96 -0.49 -20.43 0.70
N VAL A 97 -0.01 -19.76 -0.33
CA VAL A 97 -0.70 -19.51 -1.60
C VAL A 97 0.17 -19.92 -2.77
N SER A 98 -0.45 -20.39 -3.86
CA SER A 98 0.29 -21.00 -4.97
C SER A 98 1.00 -19.99 -5.89
N HIS A 99 0.61 -18.72 -5.85
CA HIS A 99 1.17 -17.65 -6.68
C HIS A 99 2.32 -16.88 -6.02
N ARG A 100 2.69 -17.25 -4.77
CA ARG A 100 3.78 -16.66 -4.02
C ARG A 100 4.72 -17.73 -3.49
N ASN A 101 6.00 -17.39 -3.42
CA ASN A 101 7.00 -18.23 -2.76
C ASN A 101 6.95 -18.08 -1.23
N GLU A 102 6.47 -16.95 -0.75
CA GLU A 102 6.32 -16.63 0.66
C GLU A 102 4.84 -16.65 1.08
N PRO A 103 4.53 -17.01 2.32
CA PRO A 103 3.16 -16.99 2.80
C PRO A 103 2.65 -15.56 2.94
N LEU A 104 1.34 -15.37 2.70
CA LEU A 104 0.66 -14.14 3.05
C LEU A 104 0.49 -14.06 4.56
N ASN A 105 0.95 -12.99 5.17
CA ASN A 105 0.78 -12.75 6.58
C ASN A 105 -0.37 -11.78 6.82
N LEU A 106 -1.26 -12.16 7.70
CA LEU A 106 -2.50 -11.45 8.01
C LEU A 106 -2.60 -11.18 9.51
N GLU A 107 -3.17 -10.04 9.85
CA GLU A 107 -3.69 -9.78 11.18
C GLU A 107 -5.20 -9.75 11.15
N VAL A 108 -5.82 -10.53 12.02
CA VAL A 108 -7.27 -10.58 12.19
C VAL A 108 -7.64 -9.94 13.52
N TRP A 109 -8.33 -8.83 13.43
CA TRP A 109 -8.81 -8.03 14.56
C TRP A 109 -10.31 -8.25 14.73
N ASN A 110 -10.69 -8.99 15.73
CA ASN A 110 -12.09 -9.23 16.03
C ASN A 110 -12.59 -8.28 17.12
N PRO A 111 -13.81 -7.77 16.99
CA PRO A 111 -14.41 -6.94 18.03
C PRO A 111 -14.50 -7.68 19.35
N SER A 112 -14.18 -7.00 20.44
CA SER A 112 -14.25 -7.54 21.80
C SER A 112 -15.70 -7.82 22.27
N PHE A 113 -16.69 -7.19 21.63
CA PHE A 113 -18.09 -7.32 21.97
C PHE A 113 -18.75 -8.41 21.11
N ARG A 114 -19.28 -9.44 21.75
CA ARG A 114 -19.95 -10.59 21.10
C ARG A 114 -21.28 -10.26 20.40
N GLU A 115 -21.89 -9.11 20.69
CA GLU A 115 -23.17 -8.68 20.09
C GLU A 115 -22.99 -7.92 18.76
N ASN A 116 -21.95 -8.20 18.03
CA ASN A 116 -21.69 -7.49 16.79
C ASN A 116 -22.47 -8.09 15.63
N ASN A 117 -23.65 -7.52 15.33
CA ASN A 117 -24.48 -7.84 14.18
C ASN A 117 -24.02 -7.17 12.88
N ARG A 118 -22.75 -6.74 12.78
CA ARG A 118 -22.27 -6.16 11.54
C ARG A 118 -22.18 -7.23 10.46
N LYS A 119 -22.82 -6.94 9.33
CA LYS A 119 -22.80 -7.81 8.15
C LYS A 119 -21.51 -7.66 7.33
N ASN A 120 -20.73 -6.62 7.59
CA ASN A 120 -19.55 -6.27 6.83
C ASN A 120 -18.28 -6.38 7.69
N TRP A 121 -17.19 -6.78 7.08
CA TRP A 121 -15.83 -6.74 7.63
C TRP A 121 -14.93 -5.93 6.71
N ILE A 122 -13.79 -5.48 7.21
CA ILE A 122 -12.88 -4.59 6.49
C ILE A 122 -11.59 -5.34 6.19
N LEU A 123 -11.12 -5.26 4.94
CA LEU A 123 -9.82 -5.74 4.53
C LEU A 123 -8.95 -4.52 4.17
N ILE A 124 -7.85 -4.33 4.91
CA ILE A 124 -6.93 -3.21 4.75
C ILE A 124 -5.68 -3.68 4.01
N MET A 125 -5.31 -2.96 2.96
CA MET A 125 -4.16 -3.23 2.11
C MET A 125 -3.18 -2.05 2.15
N PRO A 126 -1.93 -2.28 2.60
CA PRO A 126 -0.87 -1.29 2.58
C PRO A 126 -0.46 -0.89 1.16
N GLY A 127 0.21 0.25 1.04
CA GLY A 127 0.86 0.69 -0.18
C GLY A 127 2.24 0.05 -0.38
N LEU A 128 3.00 0.56 -1.35
CA LEU A 128 4.38 0.18 -1.56
C LEU A 128 5.21 0.51 -0.33
N GLY A 129 6.03 -0.44 0.11
CA GLY A 129 6.87 -0.31 1.30
C GLY A 129 6.09 -0.33 2.62
N GLY A 130 4.77 -0.54 2.58
CA GLY A 130 3.94 -0.63 3.76
C GLY A 130 3.77 -2.06 4.25
N ASP A 131 3.64 -2.20 5.56
CA ASP A 131 3.31 -3.45 6.23
C ASP A 131 2.09 -3.26 7.16
N ARG A 132 1.64 -4.35 7.77
CA ARG A 132 0.49 -4.38 8.69
C ARG A 132 0.61 -3.39 9.84
N ASN A 133 1.82 -3.21 10.38
CA ASN A 133 2.06 -2.38 11.56
C ASN A 133 1.66 -0.92 11.32
N HIS A 134 1.76 -0.44 10.09
CA HIS A 134 1.35 0.92 9.72
C HIS A 134 -0.15 1.17 9.94
N PHE A 135 -0.96 0.12 10.00
CA PHE A 135 -2.42 0.21 10.14
C PHE A 135 -2.96 -0.28 11.48
N HIS A 136 -2.09 -0.63 12.44
CA HIS A 136 -2.50 -1.08 13.78
C HIS A 136 -3.46 -0.09 14.45
N TRP A 137 -3.15 1.20 14.40
CA TRP A 137 -3.98 2.25 14.97
C TRP A 137 -5.40 2.28 14.39
N LEU A 138 -5.50 2.08 13.07
CA LEU A 138 -6.77 2.08 12.34
C LEU A 138 -7.53 0.77 12.60
N ALA A 139 -6.86 -0.37 12.47
CA ALA A 139 -7.45 -1.69 12.70
C ALA A 139 -8.00 -1.79 14.12
N ARG A 140 -7.24 -1.32 15.11
CA ARG A 140 -7.67 -1.26 16.51
C ARG A 140 -8.89 -0.36 16.68
N SER A 141 -8.85 0.86 16.13
CA SER A 141 -9.97 1.79 16.24
C SER A 141 -11.25 1.22 15.63
N LEU A 142 -11.15 0.63 14.44
CA LEU A 142 -12.29 -0.02 13.77
C LEU A 142 -12.79 -1.23 14.56
N SER A 143 -11.90 -2.08 15.06
CA SER A 143 -12.26 -3.25 15.86
C SER A 143 -12.98 -2.86 17.14
N HIS A 144 -12.49 -1.86 17.88
CA HIS A 144 -13.17 -1.33 19.08
C HIS A 144 -14.54 -0.71 18.75
N ASN A 145 -14.76 -0.25 17.53
CA ASN A 145 -16.06 0.23 17.05
C ASN A 145 -16.91 -0.89 16.42
N GLY A 146 -16.56 -2.14 16.66
CA GLY A 146 -17.35 -3.28 16.28
C GLY A 146 -17.15 -3.77 14.84
N TRP A 147 -16.09 -3.36 14.13
CA TRP A 147 -15.78 -3.86 12.79
C TRP A 147 -14.76 -4.99 12.87
N PRO A 148 -15.07 -6.19 12.37
CA PRO A 148 -14.01 -7.17 12.10
C PRO A 148 -13.07 -6.62 11.02
N VAL A 149 -11.76 -6.69 11.28
CA VAL A 149 -10.74 -6.14 10.37
C VAL A 149 -9.69 -7.19 10.07
N VAL A 150 -9.28 -7.26 8.83
CA VAL A 150 -8.08 -8.00 8.39
C VAL A 150 -7.10 -7.00 7.80
N VAL A 151 -5.86 -7.06 8.22
CA VAL A 151 -4.77 -6.31 7.61
C VAL A 151 -3.84 -7.30 6.94
N LEU A 152 -3.53 -7.08 5.67
CA LEU A 152 -2.78 -8.00 4.81
C LEU A 152 -1.43 -7.39 4.43
N ASP A 153 -0.34 -8.16 4.56
CA ASP A 153 0.92 -7.82 3.88
C ASP A 153 0.91 -8.38 2.45
N HIS A 154 1.54 -7.62 1.55
CA HIS A 154 1.75 -8.04 0.17
C HIS A 154 3.24 -8.29 -0.07
N PRO A 155 3.73 -9.55 -0.05
CA PRO A 155 5.12 -9.87 -0.34
C PRO A 155 5.55 -9.29 -1.70
N GLY A 156 6.80 -8.82 -1.79
CA GLY A 156 7.33 -8.19 -3.00
C GLY A 156 6.94 -6.73 -3.22
N SER A 157 6.10 -6.16 -2.33
CA SER A 157 5.79 -4.72 -2.31
C SER A 157 5.68 -4.16 -0.89
N ASP A 158 6.13 -4.91 0.09
CA ASP A 158 6.18 -4.60 1.51
C ASP A 158 7.45 -3.81 1.90
N SER A 159 7.71 -3.67 3.18
CA SER A 159 8.88 -2.97 3.72
C SER A 159 10.20 -3.63 3.32
N LEU A 160 10.25 -4.97 3.21
CA LEU A 160 11.44 -5.70 2.77
C LEU A 160 11.73 -5.42 1.30
N ALA A 161 10.70 -5.45 0.44
CA ALA A 161 10.85 -5.11 -0.98
C ALA A 161 11.34 -3.68 -1.17
N LEU A 162 10.84 -2.73 -0.37
CA LEU A 162 11.32 -1.34 -0.40
C LEU A 162 12.79 -1.24 0.03
N GLU A 163 13.21 -1.97 1.07
CA GLU A 163 14.59 -2.01 1.50
C GLU A 163 15.53 -2.53 0.41
N GLU A 164 15.15 -3.61 -0.28
CA GLU A 164 15.92 -4.19 -1.37
C GLU A 164 15.94 -3.27 -2.62
N LEU A 165 14.84 -2.55 -2.88
CA LEU A 165 14.80 -1.50 -3.89
C LEU A 165 15.79 -0.36 -3.59
N VAL A 166 15.78 0.15 -2.36
CA VAL A 166 16.71 1.24 -1.95
C VAL A 166 18.17 0.79 -2.04
N LYS A 167 18.45 -0.49 -1.77
CA LYS A 167 19.78 -1.09 -1.96
C LYS A 167 20.12 -1.35 -3.43
N GLY A 168 19.20 -1.08 -4.36
CA GLY A 168 19.39 -1.31 -5.80
C GLY A 168 19.40 -2.80 -6.19
N ARG A 169 18.83 -3.68 -5.36
CA ARG A 169 18.78 -5.12 -5.62
C ARG A 169 17.49 -5.56 -6.30
N LEU A 170 16.44 -4.75 -6.19
CA LEU A 170 15.17 -4.93 -6.89
C LEU A 170 14.88 -3.74 -7.78
N PRO A 171 14.20 -3.94 -8.91
CA PRO A 171 13.68 -2.85 -9.72
C PRO A 171 12.55 -2.13 -8.99
N LEU A 172 12.21 -0.93 -9.47
CA LEU A 172 11.02 -0.23 -8.98
C LEU A 172 9.77 -1.04 -9.32
N PRO A 173 8.96 -1.45 -8.35
CA PRO A 173 7.73 -2.18 -8.65
C PRO A 173 6.80 -1.34 -9.52
N GLY A 174 6.42 -1.89 -10.66
CA GLY A 174 5.49 -1.29 -11.61
C GLY A 174 4.12 -1.98 -11.58
N ALA A 175 3.49 -2.04 -12.75
CA ALA A 175 2.16 -2.64 -12.89
C ALA A 175 2.17 -4.18 -12.68
N GLU A 176 3.33 -4.83 -12.82
CA GLU A 176 3.52 -6.28 -12.70
C GLU A 176 3.17 -6.83 -11.30
N VAL A 177 3.29 -6.01 -10.25
CA VAL A 177 2.94 -6.44 -8.89
C VAL A 177 1.42 -6.49 -8.64
N ILE A 178 0.62 -5.84 -9.50
CA ILE A 178 -0.83 -5.71 -9.31
C ILE A 178 -1.57 -7.06 -9.41
N PRO A 179 -1.32 -7.91 -10.42
CA PRO A 179 -1.97 -9.22 -10.51
C PRO A 179 -1.78 -10.06 -9.26
N ASP A 180 -0.58 -10.09 -8.72
CA ASP A 180 -0.26 -10.83 -7.52
C ASP A 180 -0.99 -10.26 -6.30
N ARG A 181 -1.05 -8.94 -6.17
CA ARG A 181 -1.79 -8.30 -5.08
C ARG A 181 -3.30 -8.58 -5.14
N VAL A 182 -3.86 -8.65 -6.35
CA VAL A 182 -5.27 -9.05 -6.53
C VAL A 182 -5.47 -10.53 -6.20
N ASN A 183 -4.51 -11.40 -6.57
CA ASN A 183 -4.53 -12.82 -6.21
C ASN A 183 -4.37 -13.03 -4.69
N ASP A 184 -3.58 -12.20 -4.01
CA ASP A 184 -3.47 -12.19 -2.55
C ASP A 184 -4.84 -11.95 -1.92
N LEU A 185 -5.55 -10.92 -2.41
CA LEU A 185 -6.91 -10.59 -1.95
C LEU A 185 -7.89 -11.77 -2.16
N ASP A 186 -7.90 -12.37 -3.35
CA ASP A 186 -8.74 -13.54 -3.65
C ASP A 186 -8.42 -14.71 -2.70
N SER A 187 -7.15 -14.91 -2.37
CA SER A 187 -6.71 -15.94 -1.42
C SER A 187 -7.23 -15.68 0.00
N VAL A 188 -7.25 -14.43 0.45
CA VAL A 188 -7.84 -14.02 1.73
C VAL A 188 -9.34 -14.27 1.75
N LEU A 189 -10.05 -13.92 0.67
CA LEU A 189 -11.50 -14.17 0.55
C LEU A 189 -11.82 -15.68 0.56
N LYS A 190 -11.02 -16.50 -0.12
CA LYS A 190 -11.13 -17.96 -0.09
C LYS A 190 -10.83 -18.54 1.29
N ALA A 191 -9.82 -18.02 1.98
CA ALA A 191 -9.49 -18.44 3.34
C ALA A 191 -10.61 -18.09 4.33
N LYS A 192 -11.24 -16.93 4.20
CA LYS A 192 -12.43 -16.57 4.98
C LYS A 192 -13.59 -17.52 4.68
N LYS A 193 -13.89 -17.78 3.41
CA LYS A 193 -14.97 -18.69 2.99
C LYS A 193 -14.78 -20.12 3.50
N SER A 194 -13.53 -20.59 3.60
CA SER A 194 -13.19 -21.93 4.12
C SER A 194 -13.12 -22.00 5.65
N GLY A 195 -13.35 -20.91 6.37
CA GLY A 195 -13.28 -20.86 7.84
C GLY A 195 -11.87 -20.77 8.42
N LYS A 196 -10.82 -20.62 7.59
CA LYS A 196 -9.44 -20.38 8.07
C LYS A 196 -9.30 -19.01 8.72
N ILE A 197 -10.09 -18.04 8.29
CA ILE A 197 -10.21 -16.72 8.90
C ILE A 197 -11.55 -16.67 9.62
N ASP A 198 -11.52 -16.63 10.94
CA ASP A 198 -12.72 -16.63 11.79
C ASP A 198 -13.31 -15.22 11.88
N ILE A 199 -14.16 -14.90 10.91
CA ILE A 199 -14.95 -13.68 10.84
C ILE A 199 -16.38 -14.05 10.46
N SER A 200 -17.34 -13.70 11.31
CA SER A 200 -18.76 -14.00 11.11
C SER A 200 -19.42 -13.14 10.02
N ALA A 201 -18.90 -11.95 9.75
CA ALA A 201 -19.44 -11.03 8.74
C ALA A 201 -19.25 -11.57 7.31
N GLU A 202 -20.23 -11.33 6.44
CA GLU A 202 -20.26 -11.90 5.08
C GLU A 202 -19.64 -10.99 4.02
N LYS A 203 -19.98 -9.69 4.07
CA LYS A 203 -19.60 -8.73 3.03
C LYS A 203 -18.27 -8.06 3.38
N VAL A 204 -17.37 -7.96 2.41
CA VAL A 204 -16.10 -7.26 2.56
C VAL A 204 -16.20 -5.80 2.13
N VAL A 205 -15.56 -4.93 2.89
CA VAL A 205 -15.23 -3.55 2.51
C VAL A 205 -13.73 -3.51 2.25
N LEU A 206 -13.33 -3.19 1.04
CA LEU A 206 -11.92 -3.06 0.67
C LEU A 206 -11.45 -1.64 1.02
N MET A 207 -10.34 -1.56 1.74
CA MET A 207 -9.70 -0.33 2.12
C MET A 207 -8.21 -0.42 1.78
N GLY A 208 -7.66 0.60 1.17
CA GLY A 208 -6.26 0.60 0.78
C GLY A 208 -5.64 1.99 0.81
N HIS A 209 -4.33 2.02 0.99
CA HIS A 209 -3.52 3.22 0.91
C HIS A 209 -2.60 3.14 -0.30
N SER A 210 -2.49 4.22 -1.10
CA SER A 210 -1.59 4.29 -2.24
C SER A 210 -1.78 3.08 -3.19
N LEU A 211 -0.74 2.27 -3.42
CA LEU A 211 -0.81 1.03 -4.22
C LEU A 211 -1.89 0.06 -3.70
N GLY A 212 -2.15 0.04 -2.39
CA GLY A 212 -3.25 -0.74 -1.81
C GLY A 212 -4.63 -0.21 -2.23
N ALA A 213 -4.79 1.10 -2.39
CA ALA A 213 -6.01 1.69 -2.91
C ALA A 213 -6.25 1.29 -4.37
N LEU A 214 -5.19 1.33 -5.19
CA LEU A 214 -5.25 0.86 -6.58
C LEU A 214 -5.64 -0.63 -6.65
N THR A 215 -5.03 -1.46 -5.78
CA THR A 215 -5.38 -2.88 -5.65
C THR A 215 -6.88 -3.06 -5.32
N ALA A 216 -7.41 -2.27 -4.37
CA ALA A 216 -8.81 -2.32 -3.98
C ALA A 216 -9.76 -1.96 -5.15
N ILE A 217 -9.43 -0.91 -5.90
CA ILE A 217 -10.21 -0.45 -7.05
C ILE A 217 -10.24 -1.53 -8.13
N LEU A 218 -9.08 -2.08 -8.50
CA LEU A 218 -8.98 -3.12 -9.52
C LEU A 218 -9.69 -4.41 -9.11
N ALA A 219 -9.52 -4.82 -7.86
CA ALA A 219 -10.21 -6.01 -7.33
C ALA A 219 -11.73 -5.84 -7.26
N SER A 220 -12.26 -4.61 -7.21
CA SER A 220 -13.69 -4.34 -7.29
C SER A 220 -14.28 -4.46 -8.70
N GLY A 221 -13.45 -4.73 -9.72
CA GLY A 221 -13.86 -4.88 -11.11
C GLY A 221 -13.94 -3.56 -11.88
N VAL A 222 -13.47 -2.47 -11.31
CA VAL A 222 -13.36 -1.18 -12.04
C VAL A 222 -12.26 -1.32 -13.09
N LYS A 223 -12.60 -1.02 -14.34
CA LYS A 223 -11.60 -0.86 -15.41
C LYS A 223 -11.00 0.54 -15.29
N ILE A 224 -9.69 0.62 -15.32
CA ILE A 224 -8.95 1.87 -15.41
C ILE A 224 -8.49 1.95 -16.87
N ASP A 225 -8.99 2.94 -17.59
CA ASP A 225 -8.59 3.23 -18.97
C ASP A 225 -7.27 4.01 -18.97
#